data_f8d9b82ce85f56b3779de089ec1d613d
#
_entry.id   f8d9b82ce85f56b3779de089ec1d613d
#
_cell.length_a   1.000
_cell.length_b   1.000
_cell.length_c   1.000
_cell.angle_alpha   90.00
_cell.angle_beta   90.00
_cell.angle_gamma   90.00
#
_symmetry.space_group_name_H-M   'P 1'
#
loop_
_entity.id
_entity.type
_entity.pdbx_description
1 polymer ?
#
loop_
_entity_poly.entity_id
_entity_poly.type
_entity_poly.pdbx_seq_one_letter_code
_entity_poly.pdbx_strand_id
1 'polypeptide(L)'
;MALQKINPTQTEAWQKIQSHFETMKSVQMQELFAKDNNRAEKMHLQWNDFLVDYSKNIATQETIDLLLDLAKKVDLKDAISKYFDGDLINQTENRAVLHTALRATENAAVMVDGVNVMPEVFSVKNKIKNFSNEVISGERKGFSGKQFTDIVNIGIGGSDLGPAMIVEALQFYKNH
;
A
#
# COMPACT_ATOMS: atom_id res chain seq x y z
N MET A 1 0.76 -19.35 -8.63
CA MET A 1 -0.60 -20.01 -8.58
C MET A 1 -1.68 -18.95 -8.38
N ALA A 2 -2.88 -19.12 -8.95
CA ALA A 2 -3.98 -18.16 -8.75
C ALA A 2 -4.45 -18.12 -7.29
N LEU A 3 -5.08 -17.01 -6.88
CA LEU A 3 -5.75 -16.91 -5.59
C LEU A 3 -6.98 -17.84 -5.56
N GLN A 4 -7.31 -18.36 -4.37
CA GLN A 4 -8.55 -19.08 -4.19
C GLN A 4 -9.75 -18.16 -4.42
N LYS A 5 -10.76 -18.65 -5.13
CA LYS A 5 -12.01 -17.88 -5.36
C LYS A 5 -12.97 -18.07 -4.18
N ILE A 6 -12.64 -17.44 -3.07
CA ILE A 6 -13.49 -17.43 -1.87
C ILE A 6 -14.32 -16.14 -1.88
N ASN A 7 -15.65 -16.27 -1.82
CA ASN A 7 -16.51 -15.12 -1.56
C ASN A 7 -16.57 -14.87 -0.05
N PRO A 8 -15.99 -13.79 0.46
CA PRO A 8 -15.93 -13.52 1.90
C PRO A 8 -17.32 -13.51 2.55
N THR A 9 -18.32 -12.98 1.85
CA THR A 9 -19.68 -12.81 2.39
C THR A 9 -20.43 -14.13 2.59
N GLN A 10 -19.94 -15.22 2.03
CA GLN A 10 -20.53 -16.56 2.17
C GLN A 10 -19.86 -17.39 3.27
N THR A 11 -18.88 -16.83 3.97
CA THR A 11 -18.18 -17.52 5.06
C THR A 11 -18.90 -17.37 6.39
N GLU A 12 -18.75 -18.36 7.28
CA GLU A 12 -19.23 -18.26 8.66
C GLU A 12 -18.59 -17.08 9.41
N ALA A 13 -17.31 -16.78 9.11
CA ALA A 13 -16.62 -15.64 9.70
C ALA A 13 -17.32 -14.32 9.36
N TRP A 14 -17.77 -14.14 8.13
CA TRP A 14 -18.55 -12.98 7.73
C TRP A 14 -19.89 -12.89 8.48
N GLN A 15 -20.59 -14.00 8.63
CA GLN A 15 -21.87 -14.04 9.36
C GLN A 15 -21.69 -13.63 10.84
N LYS A 16 -20.59 -14.07 11.47
CA LYS A 16 -20.24 -13.64 12.82
C LYS A 16 -19.98 -12.14 12.90
N ILE A 17 -19.26 -11.57 11.92
CA ILE A 17 -19.02 -10.13 11.83
C ILE A 17 -20.35 -9.37 11.66
N GLN A 18 -21.25 -9.85 10.82
CA GLN A 18 -22.58 -9.24 10.66
C GLN A 18 -23.38 -9.25 11.97
N SER A 19 -23.36 -10.36 12.68
CA SER A 19 -24.03 -10.44 14.00
C SER A 19 -23.38 -9.49 15.01
N HIS A 20 -22.06 -9.42 15.03
CA HIS A 20 -21.32 -8.50 15.90
C HIS A 20 -21.60 -7.04 15.55
N PHE A 21 -21.73 -6.70 14.26
CA PHE A 21 -22.10 -5.36 13.82
C PHE A 21 -23.42 -4.89 14.43
N GLU A 22 -24.44 -5.77 14.54
CA GLU A 22 -25.72 -5.42 15.14
C GLU A 22 -25.60 -4.96 16.61
N THR A 23 -24.60 -5.47 17.33
CA THR A 23 -24.30 -5.05 18.71
C THR A 23 -23.47 -3.77 18.77
N MET A 24 -22.63 -3.54 17.75
CA MET A 24 -21.68 -2.43 17.72
C MET A 24 -22.21 -1.16 17.07
N LYS A 25 -23.22 -1.25 16.20
CA LYS A 25 -23.70 -0.12 15.38
C LYS A 25 -24.21 1.09 16.17
N SER A 26 -24.63 0.89 17.44
CA SER A 26 -25.10 1.97 18.33
C SER A 26 -24.05 2.41 19.35
N VAL A 27 -22.91 1.76 19.43
CA VAL A 27 -21.84 2.06 20.38
C VAL A 27 -21.17 3.40 20.05
N GLN A 28 -21.03 4.24 21.05
CA GLN A 28 -20.32 5.51 20.89
C GLN A 28 -18.85 5.36 21.31
N MET A 29 -17.96 6.03 20.58
CA MET A 29 -16.51 5.98 20.87
C MET A 29 -16.18 6.43 22.30
N GLN A 30 -16.86 7.44 22.80
CA GLN A 30 -16.69 7.91 24.18
C GLN A 30 -16.96 6.81 25.22
N GLU A 31 -17.94 5.97 24.98
CA GLU A 31 -18.24 4.84 25.87
C GLU A 31 -17.12 3.79 25.89
N LEU A 32 -16.48 3.56 24.72
CA LEU A 32 -15.36 2.63 24.63
C LEU A 32 -14.14 3.10 25.43
N PHE A 33 -13.84 4.40 25.40
CA PHE A 33 -12.79 4.99 26.22
C PHE A 33 -13.16 5.05 27.71
N ALA A 34 -14.42 5.34 28.03
CA ALA A 34 -14.88 5.35 29.41
C ALA A 34 -14.82 3.95 30.06
N LYS A 35 -15.03 2.88 29.28
CA LYS A 35 -14.97 1.49 29.75
C LYS A 35 -13.53 0.95 29.88
N ASP A 36 -12.57 1.49 29.14
CA ASP A 36 -11.18 1.04 29.12
C ASP A 36 -10.22 2.24 29.01
N ASN A 37 -9.70 2.68 30.14
CA ASN A 37 -8.75 3.80 30.21
C ASN A 37 -7.42 3.50 29.51
N ASN A 38 -7.08 2.22 29.33
CA ASN A 38 -5.85 1.80 28.65
C ASN A 38 -6.09 1.43 27.18
N ARG A 39 -7.23 1.86 26.61
CA ARG A 39 -7.62 1.53 25.25
C ARG A 39 -6.57 1.92 24.21
N ALA A 40 -5.99 3.11 24.31
CA ALA A 40 -4.95 3.58 23.40
C ALA A 40 -3.69 2.71 23.45
N GLU A 41 -3.33 2.24 24.65
CA GLU A 41 -2.18 1.34 24.83
C GLU A 41 -2.42 -0.08 24.29
N LYS A 42 -3.68 -0.54 24.31
CA LYS A 42 -4.04 -1.88 23.81
C LYS A 42 -4.32 -1.91 22.29
N MET A 43 -4.75 -0.79 21.73
CA MET A 43 -5.20 -0.70 20.34
C MET A 43 -4.24 0.12 19.49
N HIS A 44 -2.96 -0.20 19.58
CA HIS A 44 -1.95 0.29 18.65
C HIS A 44 -0.98 -0.83 18.23
N LEU A 45 -0.30 -0.60 17.15
CA LEU A 45 0.83 -1.42 16.70
C LEU A 45 2.02 -0.50 16.45
N GLN A 46 3.17 -0.89 16.94
CA GLN A 46 4.42 -0.21 16.64
C GLN A 46 5.35 -1.14 15.87
N TRP A 47 5.87 -0.65 14.76
CA TRP A 47 6.85 -1.36 13.96
C TRP A 47 7.92 -0.37 13.50
N ASN A 48 9.12 -0.49 14.07
CA ASN A 48 10.20 0.50 13.89
C ASN A 48 9.68 1.93 14.15
N ASP A 49 9.76 2.81 13.15
CA ASP A 49 9.33 4.21 13.22
C ASP A 49 7.83 4.39 12.91
N PHE A 50 7.11 3.31 12.62
CA PHE A 50 5.67 3.36 12.34
C PHE A 50 4.87 3.05 13.60
N LEU A 51 3.99 3.97 13.95
CA LEU A 51 2.96 3.79 14.96
C LEU A 51 1.58 3.82 14.28
N VAL A 52 0.83 2.74 14.41
CA VAL A 52 -0.56 2.65 13.93
C VAL A 52 -1.47 2.60 15.14
N ASP A 53 -2.09 3.71 15.48
CA ASP A 53 -3.10 3.81 16.54
C ASP A 53 -4.50 3.66 15.93
N TYR A 54 -5.18 2.56 16.28
CA TYR A 54 -6.55 2.28 15.86
C TYR A 54 -7.54 2.35 17.03
N SER A 55 -7.14 2.93 18.17
CA SER A 55 -8.00 3.09 19.34
C SER A 55 -9.25 3.92 19.09
N LYS A 56 -9.20 4.82 18.09
CA LYS A 56 -10.32 5.69 17.69
C LYS A 56 -11.23 5.07 16.62
N ASN A 57 -11.15 3.77 16.40
CA ASN A 57 -12.17 3.04 15.63
C ASN A 57 -13.27 2.52 16.56
N ILE A 58 -14.49 2.41 16.08
CA ILE A 58 -15.58 1.76 16.84
C ILE A 58 -15.38 0.24 16.73
N ALA A 59 -14.44 -0.26 17.50
CA ALA A 59 -14.03 -1.66 17.53
C ALA A 59 -13.68 -2.08 18.95
N THR A 60 -13.86 -3.35 19.25
CA THR A 60 -13.42 -4.00 20.48
C THR A 60 -12.40 -5.09 20.15
N GLN A 61 -11.82 -5.75 21.15
CA GLN A 61 -10.95 -6.89 20.91
C GLN A 61 -11.70 -8.00 20.14
N GLU A 62 -12.95 -8.24 20.47
CA GLU A 62 -13.80 -9.18 19.75
C GLU A 62 -13.93 -8.81 18.26
N THR A 63 -14.07 -7.52 17.93
CA THR A 63 -14.07 -7.04 16.55
C THR A 63 -12.79 -7.43 15.81
N ILE A 64 -11.64 -7.22 16.46
CA ILE A 64 -10.33 -7.56 15.89
C ILE A 64 -10.21 -9.08 15.68
N ASP A 65 -10.62 -9.88 16.66
CA ASP A 65 -10.56 -11.33 16.59
C ASP A 65 -11.43 -11.88 15.44
N LEU A 66 -12.63 -11.33 15.26
CA LEU A 66 -13.52 -11.68 14.16
C LEU A 66 -12.97 -11.29 12.78
N LEU A 67 -12.34 -10.13 12.68
CA LEU A 67 -11.66 -9.69 11.44
C LEU A 67 -10.46 -10.59 11.11
N LEU A 68 -9.69 -10.98 12.11
CA LEU A 68 -8.58 -11.92 11.94
C LEU A 68 -9.08 -13.32 11.54
N ASP A 69 -10.22 -13.76 12.07
CA ASP A 69 -10.82 -15.03 11.65
C ASP A 69 -11.26 -14.97 10.18
N LEU A 70 -11.88 -13.87 9.75
CA LEU A 70 -12.20 -13.66 8.34
C LEU A 70 -10.93 -13.68 7.46
N ALA A 71 -9.87 -12.98 7.86
CA ALA A 71 -8.61 -12.96 7.13
C ALA A 71 -8.02 -14.38 6.94
N LYS A 72 -8.11 -15.23 7.98
CA LYS A 72 -7.73 -16.65 7.89
C LYS A 72 -8.64 -17.43 6.95
N LYS A 73 -9.95 -17.21 7.01
CA LYS A 73 -10.92 -17.93 6.16
C LYS A 73 -10.78 -17.62 4.67
N VAL A 74 -10.36 -16.42 4.33
CA VAL A 74 -10.09 -16.03 2.93
C VAL A 74 -8.64 -16.26 2.50
N ASP A 75 -7.84 -16.92 3.36
CA ASP A 75 -6.43 -17.25 3.11
C ASP A 75 -5.56 -16.03 2.75
N LEU A 76 -5.75 -14.94 3.51
CA LEU A 76 -5.01 -13.70 3.28
C LEU A 76 -3.49 -13.89 3.36
N LYS A 77 -3.00 -14.82 4.20
CA LYS A 77 -1.58 -15.09 4.33
C LYS A 77 -0.98 -15.65 3.04
N ASP A 78 -1.66 -16.58 2.39
CA ASP A 78 -1.26 -17.14 1.09
C ASP A 78 -1.29 -16.04 0.00
N ALA A 79 -2.34 -15.20 0.02
CA ALA A 79 -2.45 -14.07 -0.91
C ALA A 79 -1.28 -13.07 -0.77
N ILE A 80 -0.86 -12.78 0.47
CA ILE A 80 0.31 -11.93 0.73
C ILE A 80 1.59 -12.59 0.20
N SER A 81 1.83 -13.88 0.47
CA SER A 81 3.00 -14.59 -0.06
C SER A 81 3.03 -14.52 -1.59
N LYS A 82 1.93 -14.87 -2.24
CA LYS A 82 1.81 -14.81 -3.71
C LYS A 82 2.05 -13.41 -4.29
N TYR A 83 1.62 -12.38 -3.57
CA TYR A 83 1.88 -10.98 -3.96
C TYR A 83 3.37 -10.65 -3.97
N PHE A 84 4.12 -11.13 -2.98
CA PHE A 84 5.56 -10.91 -2.91
C PHE A 84 6.36 -11.83 -3.85
N ASP A 85 5.86 -13.01 -4.12
CA ASP A 85 6.52 -14.03 -4.96
C ASP A 85 6.35 -13.77 -6.47
N GLY A 86 5.50 -12.79 -6.85
CA GLY A 86 5.26 -12.45 -8.25
C GLY A 86 4.25 -13.37 -8.96
N ASP A 87 3.43 -14.09 -8.21
CA ASP A 87 2.34 -14.90 -8.76
C ASP A 87 1.31 -14.01 -9.49
N LEU A 88 0.62 -14.59 -10.48
CA LEU A 88 -0.39 -13.90 -11.29
C LEU A 88 -1.70 -13.72 -10.51
N ILE A 89 -1.67 -12.89 -9.46
CA ILE A 89 -2.80 -12.70 -8.55
C ILE A 89 -3.88 -11.74 -9.09
N ASN A 90 -3.56 -10.89 -10.03
CA ASN A 90 -4.56 -10.11 -10.75
C ASN A 90 -5.21 -10.99 -11.83
N GLN A 91 -6.26 -11.71 -11.41
CA GLN A 91 -6.90 -12.73 -12.25
C GLN A 91 -7.69 -12.14 -13.42
N THR A 92 -8.13 -10.89 -13.34
CA THR A 92 -8.89 -10.22 -14.42
C THR A 92 -8.03 -9.88 -15.61
N GLU A 93 -6.76 -9.56 -15.37
CA GLU A 93 -5.79 -9.21 -16.39
C GLU A 93 -4.72 -10.29 -16.60
N ASN A 94 -4.77 -11.38 -15.82
CA ASN A 94 -3.78 -12.46 -15.81
C ASN A 94 -2.36 -11.92 -15.63
N ARG A 95 -2.15 -11.10 -14.60
CA ARG A 95 -0.88 -10.40 -14.35
C ARG A 95 -0.43 -10.54 -12.90
N ALA A 96 0.89 -10.50 -12.70
CA ALA A 96 1.47 -10.26 -11.39
C ALA A 96 1.24 -8.80 -10.96
N VAL A 97 1.26 -8.57 -9.64
CA VAL A 97 1.18 -7.22 -9.05
C VAL A 97 2.55 -6.91 -8.46
N LEU A 98 3.32 -6.05 -9.13
CA LEU A 98 4.74 -5.87 -8.88
C LEU A 98 5.09 -4.59 -8.10
N HIS A 99 4.16 -4.02 -7.32
CA HIS A 99 4.45 -2.85 -6.49
C HIS A 99 5.56 -3.11 -5.46
N THR A 100 5.69 -4.36 -4.99
CA THR A 100 6.75 -4.80 -4.09
C THR A 100 8.12 -4.83 -4.78
N ALA A 101 8.18 -5.25 -6.03
CA ALA A 101 9.42 -5.25 -6.83
C ALA A 101 10.00 -3.84 -7.01
N LEU A 102 9.15 -2.82 -7.19
CA LEU A 102 9.58 -1.43 -7.29
C LEU A 102 10.29 -0.90 -6.03
N ARG A 103 10.04 -1.53 -4.88
CA ARG A 103 10.57 -1.17 -3.56
C ARG A 103 11.63 -2.14 -3.05
N ALA A 104 11.84 -3.23 -3.76
CA ALA A 104 12.84 -4.22 -3.42
C ALA A 104 14.27 -3.69 -3.67
N THR A 105 15.25 -4.33 -3.05
CA THR A 105 16.66 -4.06 -3.29
C THR A 105 17.10 -4.63 -4.64
N GLU A 106 18.21 -4.10 -5.19
CA GLU A 106 18.72 -4.54 -6.50
C GLU A 106 19.06 -6.03 -6.55
N ASN A 107 19.49 -6.58 -5.41
CA ASN A 107 19.85 -8.00 -5.28
C ASN A 107 18.65 -8.92 -5.00
N ALA A 108 17.44 -8.39 -4.89
CA ALA A 108 16.25 -9.20 -4.72
C ALA A 108 15.93 -9.97 -6.01
N ALA A 109 15.28 -11.11 -5.86
CA ALA A 109 14.75 -11.86 -6.98
C ALA A 109 13.22 -11.91 -6.87
N VAL A 110 12.53 -11.38 -7.88
CA VAL A 110 11.08 -11.50 -8.03
C VAL A 110 10.82 -12.22 -9.35
N MET A 111 10.28 -13.43 -9.25
CA MET A 111 10.11 -14.30 -10.42
C MET A 111 8.68 -14.20 -10.95
N VAL A 112 8.52 -13.87 -12.23
CA VAL A 112 7.24 -13.90 -12.93
C VAL A 112 7.39 -14.84 -14.13
N ASP A 113 6.59 -15.88 -14.18
CA ASP A 113 6.66 -16.91 -15.23
C ASP A 113 8.09 -17.46 -15.48
N GLY A 114 8.85 -17.63 -14.39
CA GLY A 114 10.23 -18.14 -14.46
C GLY A 114 11.29 -17.10 -14.84
N VAL A 115 10.92 -15.84 -15.05
CA VAL A 115 11.83 -14.74 -15.40
C VAL A 115 11.99 -13.81 -14.20
N ASN A 116 13.23 -13.50 -13.83
CA ASN A 116 13.50 -12.47 -12.83
C ASN A 116 13.26 -11.07 -13.40
N VAL A 117 12.26 -10.36 -12.87
CA VAL A 117 11.88 -9.01 -13.35
C VAL A 117 12.76 -7.88 -12.79
N MET A 118 13.58 -8.15 -11.79
CA MET A 118 14.37 -7.10 -11.11
C MET A 118 15.38 -6.38 -12.02
N PRO A 119 16.08 -7.04 -12.96
CA PRO A 119 16.97 -6.35 -13.90
C PRO A 119 16.24 -5.29 -14.73
N GLU A 120 15.00 -5.59 -15.20
CA GLU A 120 14.20 -4.62 -15.94
C GLU A 120 13.73 -3.46 -15.06
N VAL A 121 13.25 -3.75 -13.84
CA VAL A 121 12.86 -2.74 -12.86
C VAL A 121 14.02 -1.75 -12.61
N PHE A 122 15.22 -2.24 -12.35
CA PHE A 122 16.37 -1.37 -12.11
C PHE A 122 16.87 -0.65 -13.37
N SER A 123 16.76 -1.27 -14.54
CA SER A 123 17.05 -0.58 -15.81
C SER A 123 16.15 0.66 -15.97
N VAL A 124 14.83 0.53 -15.71
CA VAL A 124 13.91 1.66 -15.78
C VAL A 124 14.20 2.70 -14.70
N LYS A 125 14.43 2.28 -13.44
CA LYS A 125 14.81 3.21 -12.35
C LYS A 125 16.06 4.01 -12.69
N ASN A 126 17.09 3.38 -13.29
CA ASN A 126 18.31 4.06 -13.72
C ASN A 126 18.05 5.04 -14.87
N LYS A 127 17.19 4.69 -15.84
CA LYS A 127 16.77 5.64 -16.89
C LYS A 127 16.09 6.88 -16.31
N ILE A 128 15.20 6.69 -15.34
CA ILE A 128 14.53 7.80 -14.64
C ILE A 128 15.56 8.67 -13.92
N LYS A 129 16.48 8.06 -13.18
CA LYS A 129 17.56 8.77 -12.46
C LYS A 129 18.43 9.59 -13.40
N ASN A 130 18.88 8.99 -14.50
CA ASN A 130 19.73 9.68 -15.48
C ASN A 130 18.98 10.84 -16.13
N PHE A 131 17.76 10.62 -16.59
CA PHE A 131 16.90 11.68 -17.15
C PHE A 131 16.72 12.84 -16.16
N SER A 132 16.42 12.54 -14.90
CA SER A 132 16.24 13.56 -13.86
C SER A 132 17.52 14.36 -13.64
N ASN A 133 18.66 13.68 -13.57
CA ASN A 133 19.96 14.36 -13.41
C ASN A 133 20.31 15.27 -14.60
N GLU A 134 20.06 14.81 -15.84
CA GLU A 134 20.26 15.63 -17.05
C GLU A 134 19.39 16.89 -17.06
N VAL A 135 18.13 16.80 -16.57
CA VAL A 135 17.23 17.94 -16.47
C VAL A 135 17.70 18.90 -15.38
N ILE A 136 18.04 18.39 -14.18
CA ILE A 136 18.48 19.18 -13.04
C ILE A 136 19.82 19.89 -13.34
N SER A 137 20.76 19.22 -13.99
CA SER A 137 22.06 19.81 -14.37
C SER A 137 21.94 20.81 -15.52
N GLY A 138 20.80 20.83 -16.23
CA GLY A 138 20.61 21.64 -17.44
C GLY A 138 21.31 21.10 -18.69
N GLU A 139 21.88 19.88 -18.63
CA GLU A 139 22.41 19.17 -19.80
C GLU A 139 21.31 18.90 -20.82
N ARG A 140 20.15 18.40 -20.33
CA ARG A 140 18.97 18.21 -21.16
C ARG A 140 18.26 19.55 -21.35
N LYS A 141 18.07 19.90 -22.60
CA LYS A 141 17.46 21.18 -22.99
C LYS A 141 16.16 20.97 -23.76
N GLY A 142 15.28 21.96 -23.73
CA GLY A 142 14.09 22.00 -24.55
C GLY A 142 14.42 22.23 -26.04
N PHE A 143 13.36 22.18 -26.87
CA PHE A 143 13.49 22.39 -28.33
C PHE A 143 14.18 23.72 -28.70
N SER A 144 13.97 24.75 -27.88
CA SER A 144 14.60 26.09 -28.06
C SER A 144 16.07 26.16 -27.64
N GLY A 145 16.69 25.06 -27.19
CA GLY A 145 18.04 25.04 -26.63
C GLY A 145 18.17 25.60 -25.20
N LYS A 146 17.06 25.98 -24.57
CA LYS A 146 17.03 26.49 -23.20
C LYS A 146 16.84 25.36 -22.19
N GLN A 147 17.32 25.56 -20.96
CA GLN A 147 17.06 24.68 -19.83
C GLN A 147 15.57 24.68 -19.48
N PHE A 148 15.13 23.58 -18.87
CA PHE A 148 13.77 23.50 -18.31
C PHE A 148 13.73 24.29 -17.00
N THR A 149 12.75 25.18 -16.86
CA THR A 149 12.49 25.99 -15.68
C THR A 149 11.22 25.56 -14.97
N ASP A 150 10.31 24.97 -15.71
CA ASP A 150 8.98 24.62 -15.24
C ASP A 150 8.64 23.16 -15.59
N ILE A 151 8.04 22.46 -14.63
CA ILE A 151 7.51 21.12 -14.80
C ILE A 151 6.02 21.17 -14.50
N VAL A 152 5.20 20.79 -15.46
CA VAL A 152 3.75 20.77 -15.31
C VAL A 152 3.30 19.32 -15.19
N ASN A 153 2.73 18.97 -14.04
CA ASN A 153 2.05 17.69 -13.85
C ASN A 153 0.56 17.84 -14.19
N ILE A 154 0.06 16.99 -15.07
CA ILE A 154 -1.35 16.98 -15.46
C ILE A 154 -1.93 15.63 -15.05
N GLY A 155 -2.99 15.66 -14.24
CA GLY A 155 -3.62 14.44 -13.77
C GLY A 155 -4.93 14.70 -13.03
N ILE A 156 -5.69 13.64 -12.83
CA ILE A 156 -6.93 13.63 -12.04
C ILE A 156 -6.80 12.56 -10.96
N GLY A 157 -7.23 12.88 -9.74
CA GLY A 157 -7.21 11.96 -8.61
C GLY A 157 -5.79 11.48 -8.30
N GLY A 158 -5.56 10.18 -8.36
CA GLY A 158 -4.27 9.57 -8.02
C GLY A 158 -3.09 10.00 -8.90
N SER A 159 -3.35 10.48 -10.10
CA SER A 159 -2.31 11.02 -11.01
C SER A 159 -1.83 12.42 -10.61
N ASP A 160 -2.61 13.14 -9.81
CA ASP A 160 -2.29 14.48 -9.33
C ASP A 160 -1.95 14.49 -7.84
N LEU A 161 -2.79 13.88 -7.01
CA LEU A 161 -2.65 13.95 -5.55
C LEU A 161 -1.32 13.40 -5.02
N GLY A 162 -0.82 12.30 -5.60
CA GLY A 162 0.48 11.72 -5.24
C GLY A 162 1.64 12.67 -5.51
N PRO A 163 1.83 13.13 -6.76
CA PRO A 163 2.85 14.13 -7.10
C PRO A 163 2.73 15.42 -6.26
N ALA A 164 1.54 15.99 -6.11
CA ALA A 164 1.31 17.19 -5.31
C ALA A 164 1.74 16.99 -3.85
N MET A 165 1.31 15.91 -3.22
CA MET A 165 1.68 15.56 -1.85
C MET A 165 3.20 15.44 -1.69
N ILE A 166 3.89 14.77 -2.61
CA ILE A 166 5.33 14.57 -2.54
C ILE A 166 6.08 15.91 -2.68
N VAL A 167 5.66 16.77 -3.61
CA VAL A 167 6.27 18.10 -3.80
C VAL A 167 6.12 18.93 -2.53
N GLU A 168 4.94 18.99 -1.94
CA GLU A 168 4.68 19.73 -0.71
C GLU A 168 5.46 19.15 0.49
N ALA A 169 5.43 17.83 0.67
CA ALA A 169 6.08 17.17 1.80
C ALA A 169 7.60 17.30 1.77
N LEU A 170 8.21 17.30 0.58
CA LEU A 170 9.66 17.28 0.39
C LEU A 170 10.25 18.61 -0.06
N GLN A 171 9.48 19.70 -0.02
CA GLN A 171 9.98 21.00 -0.48
C GLN A 171 11.25 21.49 0.23
N PHE A 172 11.50 21.06 1.48
CA PHE A 172 12.74 21.36 2.21
C PHE A 172 13.98 20.68 1.64
N TYR A 173 13.80 19.62 0.87
CA TYR A 173 14.88 18.84 0.26
C TYR A 173 15.09 19.16 -1.21
N LYS A 174 14.47 20.23 -1.71
CA LYS A 174 14.66 20.69 -3.08
C LYS A 174 16.13 21.10 -3.32
N ASN A 175 16.65 20.83 -4.49
CA ASN A 175 18.04 21.10 -4.85
C ASN A 175 18.30 22.56 -5.27
N HIS A 176 17.25 23.38 -5.45
CA HIS A 176 17.30 24.76 -5.93
C HIS A 176 15.99 25.50 -5.62
#